data_5c4dd2fe219e80601aede68f306f21a7
#
_entry.id   5c4dd2fe219e80601aede68f306f21a7
#
_cell.length_a   1.000
_cell.length_b   1.000
_cell.length_c   1.000
_cell.angle_alpha   90.00
_cell.angle_beta   90.00
_cell.angle_gamma   90.00
#
_symmetry.space_group_name_H-M   'P 1'
#
loop_
_entity.id
_entity.type
_entity.pdbx_description
1 polymer ?
#
loop_
_entity_poly.entity_id
_entity_poly.type
_entity_poly.pdbx_seq_one_letter_code
_entity_poly.pdbx_strand_id
1 'polypeptide(L)'
;MERMAWKAIIKDGKLDEYKYRHAHIWPEMKQVLKEAGITNYSIWNVGNEVFGYFECEKGVKYAEKYQADSPVVDKWNEYMKDVMVMEMDPETGAQPKM
;
A
#
# COMPACT_ATOMS: atom_id res chain seq x y z
N MET A 1 7.11 -7.33 16.79
CA MET A 1 6.96 -6.53 15.55
C MET A 1 7.06 -7.42 14.32
N GLU A 2 6.15 -7.24 13.39
CA GLU A 2 6.15 -7.99 12.14
C GLU A 2 6.46 -7.07 10.96
N ARG A 3 6.93 -7.65 9.86
CA ARG A 3 7.29 -6.91 8.65
C ARG A 3 6.46 -7.40 7.48
N MET A 4 6.17 -6.50 6.55
CA MET A 4 5.45 -6.86 5.33
C MET A 4 6.04 -6.14 4.13
N ALA A 5 6.15 -6.84 3.02
CA ALA A 5 6.48 -6.25 1.73
C ALA A 5 5.36 -6.53 0.74
N TRP A 6 5.18 -5.63 -0.21
CA TRP A 6 4.18 -5.80 -1.24
C TRP A 6 4.74 -5.34 -2.58
N LYS A 7 4.10 -5.75 -3.65
CA LYS A 7 4.48 -5.38 -5.01
C LYS A 7 3.26 -4.90 -5.79
N ALA A 8 3.48 -3.90 -6.63
CA ALA A 8 2.46 -3.41 -7.54
C ALA A 8 3.11 -3.06 -8.88
N ILE A 9 2.29 -2.93 -9.91
CA ILE A 9 2.75 -2.51 -11.23
C ILE A 9 2.05 -1.20 -11.57
N ILE A 10 2.84 -0.19 -11.97
CA ILE A 10 2.31 1.09 -12.40
C ILE A 10 1.94 0.99 -13.87
N LYS A 11 0.77 1.51 -14.23
CA LYS A 11 0.31 1.53 -15.61
C LYS A 11 1.22 2.41 -16.47
N ASP A 12 1.36 2.08 -17.73
CA ASP A 12 2.23 2.80 -18.66
C ASP A 12 1.93 4.30 -18.67
N GLY A 13 3.00 5.10 -18.53
CA GLY A 13 2.89 6.55 -18.54
C GLY A 13 2.36 7.16 -17.26
N LYS A 14 2.15 6.37 -16.20
CA LYS A 14 1.57 6.85 -14.94
C LYS A 14 2.55 6.95 -13.78
N LEU A 15 3.83 6.70 -14.00
CA LEU A 15 4.82 6.72 -12.92
C LEU A 15 4.89 8.10 -12.23
N ASP A 16 4.91 9.18 -13.00
CA ASP A 16 4.98 10.52 -12.44
C ASP A 16 3.72 10.84 -11.63
N GLU A 17 2.55 10.43 -12.11
CA GLU A 17 1.29 10.61 -11.39
C GLU A 17 1.27 9.81 -10.09
N TYR A 18 1.80 8.58 -10.11
CA TYR A 18 1.94 7.76 -8.92
C TYR A 18 2.79 8.47 -7.86
N LYS A 19 3.96 8.98 -8.28
CA LYS A 19 4.85 9.71 -7.37
C LYS A 19 4.18 10.95 -6.80
N TYR A 20 3.49 11.71 -7.65
CA TYR A 20 2.78 12.90 -7.22
C TYR A 20 1.73 12.58 -6.16
N ARG A 21 0.89 11.56 -6.40
CA ARG A 21 -0.17 11.19 -5.47
C ARG A 21 0.38 10.72 -4.13
N HIS A 22 1.49 9.99 -4.12
CA HIS A 22 2.13 9.55 -2.88
C HIS A 22 2.82 10.68 -2.14
N ALA A 23 3.36 11.66 -2.85
CA ALA A 23 3.93 12.86 -2.23
C ALA A 23 2.84 13.73 -1.58
N HIS A 24 1.61 13.62 -2.06
CA HIS A 24 0.45 14.37 -1.58
C HIS A 24 -0.59 13.44 -0.94
N ILE A 25 -0.11 12.42 -0.23
CA ILE A 25 -0.99 11.46 0.44
C ILE A 25 -1.94 12.19 1.40
N TRP A 26 -3.19 11.72 1.44
CA TRP A 26 -4.22 12.36 2.25
C TRP A 26 -3.88 12.29 3.75
N PRO A 27 -4.16 13.37 4.52
CA PRO A 27 -3.97 13.31 5.97
C PRO A 27 -4.74 12.16 6.63
N GLU A 28 -5.93 11.85 6.14
CA GLU A 28 -6.75 10.74 6.65
C GLU A 28 -6.05 9.40 6.45
N MET A 29 -5.35 9.21 5.31
CA MET A 29 -4.58 7.99 5.05
C MET A 29 -3.39 7.86 6.00
N LYS A 30 -2.70 8.95 6.27
CA LYS A 30 -1.60 8.96 7.23
C LYS A 30 -2.10 8.55 8.62
N GLN A 31 -3.26 9.04 9.01
CA GLN A 31 -3.87 8.71 10.30
C GLN A 31 -4.24 7.22 10.36
N VAL A 32 -4.81 6.68 9.29
CA VAL A 32 -5.16 5.25 9.21
C VAL A 32 -3.91 4.38 9.38
N LEU A 33 -2.84 4.71 8.68
CA LEU A 33 -1.58 3.95 8.79
C LEU A 33 -1.04 3.98 10.21
N LYS A 34 -1.07 5.14 10.85
CA LYS A 34 -0.61 5.30 12.22
C LYS A 34 -1.45 4.46 13.19
N GLU A 35 -2.77 4.52 13.07
CA GLU A 35 -3.69 3.77 13.93
C GLU A 35 -3.59 2.26 13.71
N ALA A 36 -3.26 1.84 12.48
CA ALA A 36 -3.01 0.44 12.17
C ALA A 36 -1.69 -0.07 12.75
N GLY A 37 -0.87 0.80 13.32
CA GLY A 37 0.42 0.43 13.90
C GLY A 37 1.53 0.28 12.87
N ILE A 38 1.37 0.87 11.69
CA ILE A 38 2.33 0.79 10.61
C ILE A 38 3.42 1.84 10.80
N THR A 39 4.68 1.39 10.78
CA THR A 39 5.85 2.24 10.95
C THR A 39 6.90 1.88 9.91
N ASN A 40 7.90 2.75 9.76
CA ASN A 40 9.04 2.53 8.85
C ASN A 40 8.61 2.12 7.44
N TYR A 41 7.61 2.83 6.93
CA TYR A 41 7.07 2.58 5.60
C TYR A 41 7.97 3.19 4.53
N SER A 42 8.38 2.38 3.56
CA SER A 42 9.15 2.87 2.42
C SER A 42 8.64 2.25 1.14
N ILE A 43 8.72 3.01 0.06
CA ILE A 43 8.27 2.58 -1.26
C ILE A 43 9.40 2.82 -2.25
N TRP A 44 9.71 1.81 -3.04
CA TRP A 44 10.80 1.80 -4.01
C TRP A 44 10.27 1.40 -5.37
N ASN A 45 10.91 1.87 -6.44
CA ASN A 45 10.51 1.45 -7.78
C ASN A 45 11.70 1.12 -8.66
N VAL A 46 11.48 0.18 -9.57
CA VAL A 46 12.40 -0.12 -10.67
C VAL A 46 11.54 -0.07 -11.94
N GLY A 47 11.67 1.01 -12.71
CA GLY A 47 10.76 1.24 -13.82
C GLY A 47 9.32 1.35 -13.33
N ASN A 48 8.43 0.55 -13.90
CA ASN A 48 7.02 0.51 -13.52
C ASN A 48 6.71 -0.49 -12.42
N GLU A 49 7.71 -1.20 -11.89
CA GLU A 49 7.52 -2.10 -10.76
C GLU A 49 7.78 -1.36 -9.47
N VAL A 50 6.83 -1.46 -8.54
CA VAL A 50 6.88 -0.78 -7.24
C VAL A 50 6.90 -1.80 -6.13
N PHE A 51 7.76 -1.58 -5.15
CA PHE A 51 7.91 -2.43 -3.98
C PHE A 51 7.71 -1.58 -2.73
N GLY A 52 6.85 -2.04 -1.84
CA GLY A 52 6.65 -1.37 -0.56
C GLY A 52 7.11 -2.25 0.59
N TYR A 53 7.60 -1.63 1.64
CA TYR A 53 8.00 -2.31 2.87
C TYR A 53 7.48 -1.50 4.05
N PHE A 54 6.93 -2.18 5.05
CA PHE A 54 6.56 -1.53 6.30
C PHE A 54 6.64 -2.51 7.47
N GLU A 55 6.67 -1.95 8.66
CA GLU A 55 6.69 -2.71 9.91
C GLU A 55 5.37 -2.50 10.65
N CYS A 56 4.92 -3.55 11.31
CA CYS A 56 3.63 -3.55 11.99
C CYS A 56 3.85 -3.81 13.48
N GLU A 57 3.71 -2.78 14.31
CA GLU A 57 3.89 -2.91 15.76
C GLU A 57 2.85 -3.82 16.39
N LYS A 58 1.63 -3.83 15.84
CA LYS A 58 0.51 -4.63 16.33
C LYS A 58 0.29 -5.92 15.56
N GLY A 59 1.23 -6.25 14.65
CA GLY A 59 1.16 -7.44 13.80
C GLY A 59 0.51 -7.18 12.46
N VAL A 60 0.87 -8.02 11.48
CA VAL A 60 0.38 -7.88 10.09
C VAL A 60 -1.12 -8.08 10.01
N LYS A 61 -1.66 -9.07 10.74
CA LYS A 61 -3.11 -9.34 10.71
C LYS A 61 -3.93 -8.15 11.20
N TYR A 62 -3.48 -7.51 12.26
CA TYR A 62 -4.15 -6.31 12.77
C TYR A 62 -4.12 -5.20 11.74
N ALA A 63 -2.95 -4.94 11.15
CA ALA A 63 -2.78 -3.88 10.16
C ALA A 63 -3.64 -4.13 8.92
N GLU A 64 -3.67 -5.36 8.42
CA GLU A 64 -4.48 -5.72 7.26
C GLU A 64 -5.97 -5.53 7.54
N LYS A 65 -6.43 -6.00 8.69
CA LYS A 65 -7.85 -5.88 9.06
C LYS A 65 -8.25 -4.42 9.25
N TYR A 66 -7.43 -3.64 9.91
CA TYR A 66 -7.71 -2.23 10.13
C TYR A 66 -7.86 -1.49 8.79
N GLN A 67 -6.96 -1.75 7.86
CA GLN A 67 -7.02 -1.15 6.54
C GLN A 67 -8.23 -1.65 5.73
N ALA A 68 -8.52 -2.94 5.79
CA ALA A 68 -9.66 -3.53 5.07
C ALA A 68 -10.99 -2.94 5.54
N ASP A 69 -11.10 -2.62 6.83
CA ASP A 69 -12.32 -2.07 7.42
C ASP A 69 -12.42 -0.54 7.29
N SER A 70 -11.39 0.11 6.77
CA SER A 70 -11.34 1.57 6.69
C SER A 70 -11.97 2.09 5.40
N PRO A 71 -12.99 2.97 5.48
CA PRO A 71 -13.54 3.62 4.28
C PRO A 71 -12.55 4.58 3.62
N VAL A 72 -11.59 5.10 4.37
CA VAL A 72 -10.53 5.96 3.81
C VAL A 72 -9.62 5.15 2.89
N VAL A 73 -9.25 3.93 3.29
CA VAL A 73 -8.43 3.04 2.46
C VAL A 73 -9.19 2.66 1.19
N ASP A 74 -10.48 2.38 1.29
CA ASP A 74 -11.31 2.06 0.11
C ASP A 74 -11.30 3.22 -0.88
N LYS A 75 -11.45 4.44 -0.39
CA LYS A 75 -11.40 5.65 -1.24
C LYS A 75 -10.03 5.85 -1.86
N TRP A 76 -8.97 5.60 -1.10
CA TRP A 76 -7.60 5.71 -1.60
C TRP A 76 -7.34 4.68 -2.70
N ASN A 77 -7.75 3.43 -2.50
CA ASN A 77 -7.59 2.37 -3.50
C ASN A 77 -8.35 2.71 -4.80
N GLU A 78 -9.55 3.24 -4.68
CA GLU A 78 -10.32 3.67 -5.85
C GLU A 78 -9.63 4.84 -6.56
N TYR A 79 -9.08 5.78 -5.81
CA TYR A 79 -8.33 6.92 -6.34
C TYR A 79 -7.08 6.46 -7.10
N MET A 80 -6.39 5.43 -6.62
CA MET A 80 -5.15 4.94 -7.23
C MET A 80 -5.37 3.93 -8.36
N LYS A 81 -6.57 3.49 -8.57
CA LYS A 81 -6.92 2.41 -9.49
C LYS A 81 -6.51 2.68 -10.94
N ASP A 82 -6.52 3.93 -11.37
CA ASP A 82 -6.15 4.31 -12.73
C ASP A 82 -4.65 4.44 -12.96
N VAL A 83 -3.83 4.38 -11.89
CA VAL A 83 -2.37 4.52 -12.03
C VAL A 83 -1.61 3.24 -11.70
N MET A 84 -2.19 2.31 -10.94
CA MET A 84 -1.47 1.12 -10.53
C MET A 84 -2.36 -0.11 -10.42
N VAL A 85 -1.73 -1.28 -10.52
CA VAL A 85 -2.38 -2.58 -10.30
C VAL A 85 -1.58 -3.31 -9.22
N MET A 86 -2.26 -3.71 -8.16
CA MET A 86 -1.64 -4.50 -7.10
C MET A 86 -1.47 -5.94 -7.56
N GLU A 87 -0.27 -6.52 -7.33
CA GLU A 87 -0.05 -7.93 -7.60
C GLU A 87 -0.54 -8.75 -6.40
N MET A 88 -1.46 -9.67 -6.67
CA MET A 88 -2.06 -10.52 -5.67
C MET A 88 -1.63 -11.96 -5.86
N ASP A 89 -1.47 -12.69 -4.76
CA ASP A 89 -1.24 -14.13 -4.82
C ASP A 89 -2.47 -14.81 -5.46
N PRO A 90 -2.28 -15.56 -6.57
CA PRO A 90 -3.44 -16.17 -7.27
C PRO A 90 -4.17 -17.22 -6.44
N GLU A 91 -3.52 -17.83 -5.44
CA GLU A 91 -4.15 -18.86 -4.61
C GLU A 91 -4.95 -18.26 -3.46
N THR A 92 -4.42 -17.21 -2.82
CA THR A 92 -5.03 -16.63 -1.62
C THR A 92 -5.76 -15.32 -1.89
N GLY A 93 -5.49 -14.66 -3.03
CA GLY A 93 -6.03 -13.35 -3.33
C GLY A 93 -5.43 -12.24 -2.48
N ALA A 94 -4.31 -12.51 -1.80
CA ALA A 94 -3.64 -11.57 -0.92
C ALA A 94 -2.31 -11.12 -1.52
N GLN A 95 -1.71 -10.08 -0.93
CA GLN A 95 -0.38 -9.63 -1.33
C GLN A 95 0.66 -10.70 -0.99
N PRO A 96 1.67 -10.91 -1.86
CA PRO A 96 2.76 -11.83 -1.53
C PRO A 96 3.48 -11.39 -0.26
N LYS A 97 3.92 -12.38 0.52
CA LYS A 97 4.65 -12.14 1.77
C LYS A 97 6.02 -12.81 1.70
N MET A 98 6.96 -12.19 2.36
CA MET A 98 8.26 -12.81 2.56
C MET A 98 8.26 -13.76 3.75
#